data_a813102fc1c58d14662f5c9088cbdd20
#
_entry.id   a813102fc1c58d14662f5c9088cbdd20
#
_cell.length_a   1.000
_cell.length_b   1.000
_cell.length_c   1.000
_cell.angle_alpha   90.00
_cell.angle_beta   90.00
_cell.angle_gamma   90.00
#
_symmetry.space_group_name_H-M   'P 1'
#
loop_
_entity.id
_entity.type
_entity.pdbx_description
1 polymer ?
#
loop_
_entity_poly.entity_id
_entity_poly.type
_entity_poly.pdbx_seq_one_letter_code
_entity_poly.pdbx_strand_id
1 'polypeptide(L)'
;MDKILVSFNPFLPGVDQTFYFDDIVGYEAKQDLETFENGAALPWIGINGNYAGVVQNPDPNSVNSSDSVALFVKDTFEYSFVVADLGAPMDLSILNQFQLQIRANAPTQVLLKLEGAGAPIERFKNIGLTNEWQEYTFDFSDVTDATHLSEIVLFFDPAVKTSVDTYYFDNLRAIAQGACKSVTPDPNMIDDFECNRNATYVNGWDSLSVVNNPAPNSVNT
;
A
#
# COMPACT_ATOMS: atom_id res chain seq x y z
N MET A 1 -1.82 -5.58 -22.26
CA MET A 1 -3.08 -5.47 -23.05
C MET A 1 -3.17 -4.01 -23.46
N ASP A 2 -3.29 -3.70 -24.74
CA ASP A 2 -3.17 -2.30 -25.20
C ASP A 2 -4.52 -1.62 -25.46
N LYS A 3 -5.60 -2.39 -25.47
CA LYS A 3 -6.96 -1.85 -25.70
C LYS A 3 -8.03 -2.73 -25.07
N ILE A 4 -9.05 -2.07 -24.53
CA ILE A 4 -10.33 -2.69 -24.15
C ILE A 4 -11.40 -2.14 -25.11
N LEU A 5 -12.22 -3.03 -25.67
CA LEU A 5 -13.37 -2.67 -26.46
C LEU A 5 -14.63 -3.06 -25.70
N VAL A 6 -15.44 -2.07 -25.37
CA VAL A 6 -16.78 -2.27 -24.84
C VAL A 6 -17.78 -1.95 -25.94
N SER A 7 -18.64 -2.89 -26.29
CA SER A 7 -19.64 -2.72 -27.35
C SER A 7 -21.02 -3.01 -26.81
N PHE A 8 -21.90 -2.06 -26.94
CA PHE A 8 -23.30 -2.16 -26.49
C PHE A 8 -24.18 -2.50 -27.69
N ASN A 9 -24.97 -3.57 -27.60
CA ASN A 9 -25.87 -4.06 -28.64
C ASN A 9 -25.28 -4.14 -30.07
N PRO A 10 -24.12 -4.79 -30.24
CA PRO A 10 -23.32 -4.70 -31.47
C PRO A 10 -24.02 -5.27 -32.74
N PHE A 11 -25.13 -5.99 -32.58
CA PHE A 11 -25.87 -6.64 -33.68
C PHE A 11 -27.33 -6.25 -33.76
N LEU A 12 -27.75 -5.22 -32.99
CA LEU A 12 -29.16 -4.76 -32.98
C LEU A 12 -29.23 -3.30 -33.49
N PRO A 13 -29.47 -3.08 -34.77
CA PRO A 13 -29.59 -1.72 -35.30
C PRO A 13 -30.96 -1.08 -34.98
N GLY A 14 -30.95 0.19 -34.66
CA GLY A 14 -32.10 1.05 -34.82
C GLY A 14 -32.94 1.37 -33.60
N VAL A 15 -32.46 1.23 -32.40
CA VAL A 15 -33.08 1.76 -31.18
C VAL A 15 -32.09 2.57 -30.39
N ASP A 16 -32.36 3.86 -30.16
CA ASP A 16 -31.59 4.70 -29.26
C ASP A 16 -31.73 4.16 -27.84
N GLN A 17 -30.64 3.68 -27.27
CA GLN A 17 -30.58 3.19 -25.90
C GLN A 17 -29.46 3.89 -25.16
N THR A 18 -29.68 4.16 -23.87
CA THR A 18 -28.69 4.73 -22.99
C THR A 18 -28.14 3.64 -22.07
N PHE A 19 -26.83 3.51 -22.05
CA PHE A 19 -26.13 2.58 -21.16
C PHE A 19 -25.29 3.38 -20.20
N TYR A 20 -25.31 2.98 -18.92
CA TYR A 20 -24.44 3.48 -17.89
C TYR A 20 -23.44 2.39 -17.53
N PHE A 21 -22.21 2.75 -17.38
CA PHE A 21 -21.17 1.85 -16.90
C PHE A 21 -20.15 2.62 -16.07
N ASP A 22 -19.50 1.93 -15.14
CA ASP A 22 -18.62 2.50 -14.15
C ASP A 22 -17.62 1.42 -13.69
N ASP A 23 -16.63 1.80 -12.89
CA ASP A 23 -15.69 0.90 -12.23
C ASP A 23 -15.03 -0.15 -13.16
N ILE A 24 -14.52 0.31 -14.31
CA ILE A 24 -13.69 -0.56 -15.16
C ILE A 24 -12.32 -0.71 -14.48
N VAL A 25 -12.22 -1.68 -13.60
CA VAL A 25 -11.03 -1.95 -12.78
C VAL A 25 -10.14 -2.98 -13.47
N GLY A 26 -8.88 -2.66 -13.63
CA GLY A 26 -7.84 -3.61 -13.99
C GLY A 26 -7.36 -4.40 -12.78
N TYR A 27 -6.30 -5.17 -12.96
CA TYR A 27 -5.60 -5.79 -11.84
C TYR A 27 -4.88 -4.70 -11.04
N GLU A 28 -5.19 -4.58 -9.75
CA GLU A 28 -4.47 -3.68 -8.85
C GLU A 28 -3.01 -4.15 -8.74
N ALA A 29 -2.06 -3.30 -9.10
CA ALA A 29 -0.66 -3.64 -8.93
C ALA A 29 -0.34 -3.60 -7.44
N LYS A 30 -0.08 -4.78 -6.91
CA LYS A 30 0.41 -4.96 -5.55
C LYS A 30 1.52 -6.01 -5.54
N GLN A 31 2.41 -5.86 -4.61
CA GLN A 31 3.45 -6.83 -4.30
C GLN A 31 3.46 -7.07 -2.80
N ASP A 32 3.11 -8.27 -2.37
CA ASP A 32 3.32 -8.69 -1.00
C ASP A 32 4.83 -8.90 -0.81
N LEU A 33 5.44 -8.09 0.06
CA LEU A 33 6.87 -8.12 0.35
C LEU A 33 7.16 -9.07 1.51
N GLU A 34 6.29 -9.06 2.52
CA GLU A 34 6.44 -9.88 3.72
C GLU A 34 5.08 -10.19 4.36
N THR A 35 4.83 -11.44 4.70
CA THR A 35 3.61 -11.90 5.37
C THR A 35 3.89 -12.75 6.61
N PHE A 36 5.12 -13.17 6.82
CA PHE A 36 5.61 -14.04 7.90
C PHE A 36 4.92 -15.43 8.03
N GLU A 37 3.95 -15.76 7.21
CA GLU A 37 3.17 -17.01 7.32
C GLU A 37 3.98 -18.30 7.09
N ASN A 38 5.04 -18.22 6.30
CA ASN A 38 5.93 -19.33 6.02
C ASN A 38 7.38 -19.06 6.50
N GLY A 39 7.51 -18.28 7.57
CA GLY A 39 8.77 -17.69 7.99
C GLY A 39 8.99 -16.32 7.34
N ALA A 40 10.11 -15.67 7.66
CA ALA A 40 10.44 -14.37 7.06
C ALA A 40 10.88 -14.57 5.60
N ALA A 41 10.22 -13.87 4.68
CA ALA A 41 10.58 -13.83 3.26
C ALA A 41 11.78 -12.90 3.00
N LEU A 42 11.88 -11.81 3.78
CA LEU A 42 12.99 -10.87 3.74
C LEU A 42 14.01 -11.15 4.86
N PRO A 43 15.31 -10.84 4.65
CA PRO A 43 16.38 -11.08 5.62
C PRO A 43 16.41 -9.98 6.70
N TRP A 44 15.43 -9.92 7.57
CA TRP A 44 15.30 -8.92 8.61
C TRP A 44 16.43 -9.00 9.66
N ILE A 45 17.01 -7.86 10.00
CA ILE A 45 18.02 -7.69 11.03
C ILE A 45 17.56 -6.61 12.01
N GLY A 46 17.67 -6.90 13.32
CA GLY A 46 17.41 -5.90 14.38
C GLY A 46 18.70 -5.15 14.74
N ILE A 47 18.59 -3.84 14.89
CA ILE A 47 19.67 -2.95 15.31
C ILE A 47 19.22 -2.16 16.53
N ASN A 48 20.06 -2.14 17.58
CA ASN A 48 19.76 -1.47 18.84
C ASN A 48 18.38 -1.85 19.41
N GLY A 49 18.08 -3.13 19.36
CA GLY A 49 16.85 -3.76 19.81
C GLY A 49 16.89 -5.24 19.49
N ASN A 50 15.91 -5.98 19.96
CA ASN A 50 15.81 -7.41 19.75
C ASN A 50 14.73 -7.73 18.69
N TYR A 51 15.16 -8.07 17.48
CA TYR A 51 14.29 -8.74 16.52
C TYR A 51 14.21 -10.23 16.88
N ALA A 52 13.08 -10.62 17.46
CA ALA A 52 12.90 -12.01 17.93
C ALA A 52 12.51 -12.97 16.79
N GLY A 53 12.38 -12.46 15.56
CA GLY A 53 11.96 -13.24 14.42
C GLY A 53 10.44 -13.38 14.31
N VAL A 54 10.01 -14.46 13.67
CA VAL A 54 8.61 -14.79 13.46
C VAL A 54 8.06 -15.46 14.72
N VAL A 55 6.93 -14.97 15.21
CA VAL A 55 6.22 -15.48 16.39
C VAL A 55 4.75 -15.69 16.08
N GLN A 56 4.03 -16.40 16.94
CA GLN A 56 2.57 -16.51 16.84
C GLN A 56 1.93 -15.12 17.01
N ASN A 57 0.91 -14.83 16.21
CA ASN A 57 0.14 -13.60 16.34
C ASN A 57 -0.53 -13.54 17.73
N PRO A 58 -0.27 -12.51 18.53
CA PRO A 58 -0.81 -12.41 19.88
C PRO A 58 -2.31 -12.07 19.92
N ASP A 59 -2.90 -11.63 18.80
CA ASP A 59 -4.28 -11.14 18.74
C ASP A 59 -4.84 -11.21 17.30
N PRO A 60 -5.06 -12.41 16.74
CA PRO A 60 -5.67 -12.54 15.42
C PRO A 60 -7.09 -11.95 15.40
N ASN A 61 -7.34 -11.03 14.46
CA ASN A 61 -8.64 -10.35 14.34
C ASN A 61 -8.96 -9.96 12.89
N SER A 62 -9.99 -9.16 12.67
CA SER A 62 -10.41 -8.75 11.31
C SER A 62 -9.42 -7.83 10.60
N VAL A 63 -8.51 -7.15 11.32
CA VAL A 63 -7.46 -6.31 10.72
C VAL A 63 -6.25 -7.17 10.36
N ASN A 64 -5.84 -8.05 11.27
CA ASN A 64 -4.76 -9.00 11.06
C ASN A 64 -5.23 -10.40 11.44
N SER A 65 -5.49 -11.23 10.44
CA SER A 65 -5.95 -12.62 10.61
C SER A 65 -4.81 -13.64 10.47
N SER A 66 -3.56 -13.17 10.32
CA SER A 66 -2.38 -14.01 10.17
C SER A 66 -2.15 -14.87 11.39
N ASP A 67 -1.63 -16.08 11.21
CA ASP A 67 -1.20 -16.95 12.30
C ASP A 67 0.15 -16.54 12.87
N SER A 68 1.01 -15.96 12.03
CA SER A 68 2.39 -15.60 12.32
C SER A 68 2.70 -14.14 12.00
N VAL A 69 3.52 -13.50 12.82
CA VAL A 69 3.89 -12.09 12.71
C VAL A 69 5.34 -11.89 13.16
N ALA A 70 5.94 -10.78 12.81
CA ALA A 70 7.25 -10.39 13.35
C ALA A 70 7.14 -9.74 14.73
N LEU A 71 8.14 -9.98 15.56
CA LEU A 71 8.28 -9.35 16.87
C LEU A 71 9.60 -8.56 16.97
N PHE A 72 9.50 -7.30 17.35
CA PHE A 72 10.63 -6.46 17.72
C PHE A 72 10.44 -5.84 19.10
N VAL A 73 11.46 -5.91 19.93
CA VAL A 73 11.52 -5.22 21.23
C VAL A 73 12.60 -4.15 21.15
N LYS A 74 12.17 -2.89 21.30
CA LYS A 74 13.04 -1.73 21.28
C LYS A 74 13.98 -1.74 22.49
N ASP A 75 15.22 -1.26 22.32
CA ASP A 75 16.12 -0.94 23.41
C ASP A 75 16.19 0.59 23.61
N THR A 76 16.83 1.03 24.69
CA THR A 76 16.97 2.43 25.11
C THR A 76 17.94 3.25 24.24
N PHE A 77 18.09 2.89 22.97
CA PHE A 77 18.84 3.64 21.98
C PHE A 77 17.94 4.60 21.20
N GLU A 78 18.51 5.73 20.80
CA GLU A 78 17.83 6.75 19.99
C GLU A 78 17.29 6.20 18.68
N TYR A 79 18.05 5.28 18.08
CA TYR A 79 17.71 4.63 16.83
C TYR A 79 17.69 3.11 17.04
N SER A 80 16.51 2.59 17.33
CA SER A 80 16.20 1.17 17.39
C SER A 80 15.32 0.81 16.21
N PHE A 81 15.73 -0.15 15.38
CA PHE A 81 15.05 -0.44 14.13
C PHE A 81 15.26 -1.88 13.65
N VAL A 82 14.47 -2.27 12.70
CA VAL A 82 14.72 -3.45 11.87
C VAL A 82 14.98 -3.01 10.44
N VAL A 83 15.83 -3.73 9.73
CA VAL A 83 16.18 -3.48 8.34
C VAL A 83 16.13 -4.78 7.55
N ALA A 84 15.68 -4.71 6.31
CA ALA A 84 15.73 -5.81 5.37
C ALA A 84 16.15 -5.34 3.98
N ASP A 85 17.02 -6.13 3.34
CA ASP A 85 17.38 -5.99 1.94
C ASP A 85 16.24 -6.61 1.09
N LEU A 86 15.76 -5.86 0.10
CA LEU A 86 14.71 -6.29 -0.83
C LEU A 86 15.25 -7.18 -1.96
N GLY A 87 16.57 -7.37 -2.04
CA GLY A 87 17.23 -8.16 -3.07
C GLY A 87 17.35 -7.46 -4.43
N ALA A 88 16.51 -6.49 -4.71
CA ALA A 88 16.55 -5.67 -5.92
C ALA A 88 15.93 -4.28 -5.64
N PRO A 89 16.36 -3.24 -6.36
CA PRO A 89 15.74 -1.93 -6.25
C PRO A 89 14.27 -1.95 -6.64
N MET A 90 13.45 -1.23 -5.90
CA MET A 90 12.02 -1.02 -6.20
C MET A 90 11.80 0.11 -7.19
N ASP A 91 10.82 -0.07 -8.05
CA ASP A 91 10.32 0.98 -8.94
C ASP A 91 9.10 1.68 -8.30
N LEU A 92 9.33 2.84 -7.67
CA LEU A 92 8.28 3.63 -7.05
C LEU A 92 7.44 4.43 -8.06
N SER A 93 7.73 4.35 -9.34
CA SER A 93 6.85 4.95 -10.36
C SER A 93 5.51 4.21 -10.48
N ILE A 94 5.45 2.97 -10.00
CA ILE A 94 4.26 2.11 -10.04
C ILE A 94 3.80 1.80 -8.61
N LEU A 95 4.66 1.15 -7.81
CA LEU A 95 4.34 0.72 -6.45
C LEU A 95 4.89 1.76 -5.46
N ASN A 96 4.15 2.80 -5.23
CA ASN A 96 4.61 3.98 -4.50
C ASN A 96 3.95 4.18 -3.14
N GLN A 97 3.16 3.23 -2.68
CA GLN A 97 2.65 3.20 -1.32
C GLN A 97 3.00 1.88 -0.64
N PHE A 98 3.34 1.96 0.64
CA PHE A 98 3.63 0.78 1.45
C PHE A 98 2.58 0.67 2.54
N GLN A 99 1.90 -0.47 2.57
CA GLN A 99 0.99 -0.81 3.65
C GLN A 99 1.68 -1.77 4.60
N LEU A 100 1.46 -1.54 5.89
CA LEU A 100 2.03 -2.33 6.97
C LEU A 100 1.04 -2.39 8.13
N GLN A 101 0.82 -3.57 8.66
CA GLN A 101 0.04 -3.75 9.88
C GLN A 101 0.96 -3.75 11.08
N ILE A 102 0.60 -2.97 12.10
CA ILE A 102 1.41 -2.76 13.31
C ILE A 102 0.52 -2.87 14.55
N ARG A 103 1.05 -3.52 15.59
CA ARG A 103 0.49 -3.58 16.92
C ARG A 103 1.59 -3.20 17.92
N ALA A 104 1.37 -2.11 18.65
CA ALA A 104 2.30 -1.60 19.65
C ALA A 104 1.70 -1.68 21.05
N ASN A 105 2.51 -1.89 22.09
CA ASN A 105 2.05 -1.90 23.46
C ASN A 105 1.94 -0.50 24.09
N ALA A 106 2.42 0.53 23.42
CA ALA A 106 2.34 1.94 23.82
C ALA A 106 2.12 2.85 22.59
N PRO A 107 1.54 4.06 22.76
CA PRO A 107 1.50 5.05 21.71
C PRO A 107 2.90 5.40 21.25
N THR A 108 3.12 5.47 19.93
CA THR A 108 4.45 5.65 19.38
C THR A 108 4.43 6.33 18.02
N GLN A 109 5.59 6.64 17.50
CA GLN A 109 5.80 7.00 16.10
C GLN A 109 6.57 5.88 15.40
N VAL A 110 6.14 5.53 14.19
CA VAL A 110 6.89 4.62 13.34
C VAL A 110 7.37 5.38 12.12
N LEU A 111 8.62 5.16 11.76
CA LEU A 111 9.26 5.66 10.57
C LEU A 111 9.54 4.48 9.64
N LEU A 112 8.93 4.51 8.44
CA LEU A 112 9.35 3.68 7.32
C LEU A 112 10.32 4.49 6.47
N LYS A 113 11.51 3.95 6.28
CA LYS A 113 12.57 4.56 5.52
C LYS A 113 13.00 3.62 4.40
N LEU A 114 13.16 4.14 3.22
CA LEU A 114 13.72 3.43 2.06
C LEU A 114 15.15 3.90 1.86
N GLU A 115 16.08 2.97 1.76
CA GLU A 115 17.51 3.23 1.56
C GLU A 115 18.06 2.51 0.33
N GLY A 116 19.22 2.94 -0.14
CA GLY A 116 19.93 2.36 -1.27
C GLY A 116 21.09 3.23 -1.73
N ALA A 117 21.41 3.21 -3.02
CA ALA A 117 22.54 3.96 -3.57
C ALA A 117 22.36 5.48 -3.60
N GLY A 118 21.12 5.98 -3.42
CA GLY A 118 20.80 7.41 -3.40
C GLY A 118 20.52 7.96 -2.01
N ALA A 119 19.90 9.14 -1.95
CA ALA A 119 19.45 9.72 -0.70
C ALA A 119 18.28 8.90 -0.13
N PRO A 120 18.28 8.60 1.18
CA PRO A 120 17.18 7.89 1.79
C PRO A 120 15.90 8.72 1.83
N ILE A 121 14.75 8.05 1.81
CA ILE A 121 13.44 8.68 1.84
C ILE A 121 12.65 8.17 3.04
N GLU A 122 12.05 9.07 3.78
CA GLU A 122 11.45 8.81 5.10
C GLU A 122 9.97 9.19 5.13
N ARG A 123 9.15 8.32 5.76
CA ARG A 123 7.72 8.59 6.03
C ARG A 123 7.37 8.17 7.45
N PHE A 124 6.70 9.06 8.16
CA PHE A 124 6.31 8.88 9.56
C PHE A 124 4.82 8.60 9.70
N LYS A 125 4.47 7.74 10.66
CA LYS A 125 3.09 7.51 11.12
C LYS A 125 3.03 7.49 12.64
N ASN A 126 2.01 8.15 13.20
CA ASN A 126 1.72 8.08 14.62
C ASN A 126 0.78 6.92 14.90
N ILE A 127 1.13 6.09 15.86
CA ILE A 127 0.33 4.97 16.36
C ILE A 127 -0.27 5.38 17.68
N GLY A 128 -1.58 5.60 17.71
CA GLY A 128 -2.30 6.07 18.90
C GLY A 128 -2.97 4.97 19.71
N LEU A 129 -3.37 3.87 19.05
CA LEU A 129 -4.02 2.74 19.71
C LEU A 129 -2.97 1.74 20.21
N THR A 130 -3.18 1.25 21.42
CA THR A 130 -2.26 0.30 22.07
C THR A 130 -2.89 -1.07 22.14
N ASN A 131 -2.07 -2.09 21.91
CA ASN A 131 -2.48 -3.50 21.92
C ASN A 131 -3.60 -3.85 20.91
N GLU A 132 -3.68 -3.09 19.83
CA GLU A 132 -4.63 -3.31 18.74
C GLU A 132 -3.90 -3.31 17.41
N TRP A 133 -4.28 -4.19 16.49
CA TRP A 133 -3.78 -4.18 15.12
C TRP A 133 -4.38 -3.02 14.34
N GLN A 134 -3.52 -2.29 13.63
CA GLN A 134 -3.89 -1.22 12.71
C GLN A 134 -3.08 -1.33 11.43
N GLU A 135 -3.70 -1.02 10.30
CA GLU A 135 -3.02 -0.90 9.02
C GLU A 135 -2.65 0.56 8.77
N TYR A 136 -1.40 0.77 8.37
CA TYR A 136 -0.85 2.07 8.05
C TYR A 136 -0.36 2.09 6.61
N THR A 137 -0.68 3.17 5.89
CA THR A 137 -0.16 3.42 4.54
C THR A 137 0.89 4.52 4.60
N PHE A 138 2.08 4.24 4.11
CA PHE A 138 3.18 5.17 3.94
C PHE A 138 3.25 5.58 2.48
N ASP A 139 3.04 6.85 2.19
CA ASP A 139 2.90 7.39 0.84
C ASP A 139 4.23 7.95 0.32
N PHE A 140 4.72 7.40 -0.77
CA PHE A 140 5.92 7.82 -1.49
C PHE A 140 5.59 8.29 -2.92
N SER A 141 4.33 8.61 -3.21
CA SER A 141 3.88 8.98 -4.55
C SER A 141 4.50 10.27 -5.09
N ASP A 142 5.09 11.10 -4.22
CA ASP A 142 5.86 12.28 -4.58
C ASP A 142 7.30 11.98 -5.04
N VAL A 143 7.72 10.71 -4.96
CA VAL A 143 9.07 10.30 -5.34
C VAL A 143 9.11 9.94 -6.81
N THR A 144 9.83 10.72 -7.60
CA THR A 144 9.87 10.60 -9.07
C THR A 144 11.07 9.82 -9.62
N ASP A 145 12.10 9.58 -8.80
CA ASP A 145 13.31 8.84 -9.18
C ASP A 145 13.74 7.92 -8.04
N ALA A 146 13.33 6.66 -8.10
CA ALA A 146 13.50 5.75 -6.98
C ALA A 146 13.89 4.33 -7.37
N THR A 147 14.56 4.14 -8.48
CA THR A 147 15.08 2.83 -8.89
C THR A 147 16.33 2.39 -8.14
N HIS A 148 16.81 3.20 -7.18
CA HIS A 148 18.01 2.93 -6.39
C HIS A 148 17.72 2.45 -4.96
N LEU A 149 16.46 2.37 -4.54
CA LEU A 149 16.06 2.03 -3.17
C LEU A 149 15.86 0.52 -3.07
N SER A 150 16.74 -0.13 -2.33
CA SER A 150 16.79 -1.60 -2.19
C SER A 150 16.67 -2.10 -0.76
N GLU A 151 16.60 -1.22 0.22
CA GLU A 151 16.47 -1.56 1.62
C GLU A 151 15.25 -0.90 2.24
N ILE A 152 14.55 -1.63 3.10
CA ILE A 152 13.46 -1.14 3.92
C ILE A 152 13.91 -1.12 5.38
N VAL A 153 13.70 0.03 6.05
CA VAL A 153 14.05 0.21 7.46
C VAL A 153 12.81 0.67 8.22
N LEU A 154 12.49 -0.02 9.30
CA LEU A 154 11.40 0.33 10.20
C LEU A 154 11.97 0.75 11.55
N PHE A 155 11.88 2.04 11.88
CA PHE A 155 12.18 2.54 13.20
C PHE A 155 10.91 2.58 14.03
N PHE A 156 11.02 2.12 15.26
CA PHE A 156 9.98 2.19 16.25
C PHE A 156 10.38 3.18 17.33
N ASP A 157 9.54 4.19 17.55
CA ASP A 157 9.76 5.28 18.50
C ASP A 157 11.13 5.98 18.28
N PRO A 158 11.40 6.48 17.05
CA PRO A 158 12.68 7.11 16.72
C PRO A 158 12.94 8.34 17.59
N ALA A 159 14.23 8.57 17.93
CA ALA A 159 14.72 9.64 18.79
C ALA A 159 14.35 9.52 20.28
N VAL A 160 13.65 8.48 20.71
CA VAL A 160 13.31 8.23 22.11
C VAL A 160 14.29 7.23 22.72
N LYS A 161 14.92 7.60 23.86
CA LYS A 161 15.93 6.81 24.56
C LYS A 161 15.42 6.12 25.82
N THR A 162 14.14 6.26 26.13
CA THR A 162 13.58 5.83 27.41
C THR A 162 12.56 4.71 27.31
N SER A 163 12.14 4.35 26.09
CA SER A 163 11.19 3.27 25.88
C SER A 163 11.90 1.95 25.58
N VAL A 164 11.28 0.85 26.03
CA VAL A 164 11.65 -0.53 25.73
C VAL A 164 10.41 -1.29 25.25
N ASP A 165 9.61 -0.63 24.44
CA ASP A 165 8.32 -1.11 24.02
C ASP A 165 8.41 -2.26 23.02
N THR A 166 7.30 -2.98 22.91
CA THR A 166 7.15 -4.18 22.09
C THR A 166 6.29 -3.87 20.88
N TYR A 167 6.77 -4.25 19.72
CA TYR A 167 6.12 -4.02 18.44
C TYR A 167 5.97 -5.34 17.69
N TYR A 168 4.75 -5.59 17.23
CA TYR A 168 4.48 -6.62 16.24
C TYR A 168 4.18 -5.94 14.92
N PHE A 169 4.69 -6.49 13.82
CA PHE A 169 4.42 -5.98 12.49
C PHE A 169 4.23 -7.12 11.49
N ASP A 170 3.43 -6.86 10.46
CA ASP A 170 3.00 -7.90 9.52
C ASP A 170 2.43 -7.29 8.23
N ASN A 171 2.23 -8.14 7.23
CA ASN A 171 1.57 -7.81 5.98
C ASN A 171 2.14 -6.55 5.31
N LEU A 172 3.49 -6.50 5.21
CA LEU A 172 4.16 -5.45 4.45
C LEU A 172 3.93 -5.70 2.96
N ARG A 173 3.29 -4.74 2.31
CA ARG A 173 3.06 -4.78 0.87
C ARG A 173 3.28 -3.43 0.21
N ALA A 174 3.77 -3.46 -1.03
CA ALA A 174 3.81 -2.30 -1.90
C ALA A 174 2.59 -2.32 -2.81
N ILE A 175 1.93 -1.18 -2.95
CA ILE A 175 0.74 -1.02 -3.78
C ILE A 175 0.87 0.21 -4.66
N ALA A 176 0.15 0.22 -5.77
CA ALA A 176 -0.06 1.45 -6.51
C ALA A 176 -0.94 2.41 -5.70
N GLN A 177 -0.74 3.70 -5.89
CA GLN A 177 -1.61 4.70 -5.29
C GLN A 177 -3.04 4.49 -5.80
N GLY A 178 -3.98 4.34 -4.88
CA GLY A 178 -5.38 4.18 -5.23
C GLY A 178 -5.98 5.43 -5.85
N ALA A 179 -7.01 5.22 -6.64
CA ALA A 179 -7.79 6.27 -7.26
C ALA A 179 -8.20 7.36 -6.26
N CYS A 180 -8.30 8.57 -6.72
CA CYS A 180 -8.86 9.71 -5.99
C CYS A 180 -8.11 10.17 -4.73
N LYS A 181 -6.93 9.65 -4.42
CA LYS A 181 -6.12 10.14 -3.31
C LYS A 181 -5.06 11.16 -3.71
N SER A 182 -4.76 11.29 -4.98
CA SER A 182 -3.88 12.32 -5.53
C SER A 182 -4.25 12.65 -6.97
N VAL A 183 -3.62 13.71 -7.48
CA VAL A 183 -3.75 14.13 -8.89
C VAL A 183 -3.03 13.18 -9.85
N THR A 184 -2.21 12.27 -9.32
CA THR A 184 -1.48 11.28 -10.12
C THR A 184 -2.37 10.06 -10.31
N PRO A 185 -2.78 9.74 -11.53
CA PRO A 185 -3.62 8.57 -11.81
C PRO A 185 -2.93 7.27 -11.40
N ASP A 186 -3.69 6.34 -10.83
CA ASP A 186 -3.23 4.97 -10.63
C ASP A 186 -2.99 4.31 -12.00
N PRO A 187 -1.76 3.88 -12.33
CA PRO A 187 -1.46 3.29 -13.63
C PRO A 187 -2.19 1.96 -13.88
N ASN A 188 -2.74 1.34 -12.83
CA ASN A 188 -3.46 0.08 -12.92
C ASN A 188 -4.98 0.25 -12.99
N MET A 189 -5.48 1.41 -12.59
CA MET A 189 -6.88 1.78 -12.81
C MET A 189 -7.06 2.16 -14.29
N ILE A 190 -8.01 1.54 -14.96
CA ILE A 190 -8.30 1.84 -16.35
C ILE A 190 -9.10 3.13 -16.42
N ASP A 191 -10.17 3.20 -15.71
CA ASP A 191 -10.98 4.42 -15.51
C ASP A 191 -12.00 4.19 -14.40
N ASP A 192 -12.12 5.13 -13.46
CA ASP A 192 -13.19 5.20 -12.46
C ASP A 192 -14.20 6.32 -12.76
N PHE A 193 -14.01 7.01 -13.88
CA PHE A 193 -14.74 8.18 -14.33
C PHE A 193 -14.71 9.38 -13.35
N GLU A 194 -13.92 9.29 -12.29
CA GLU A 194 -13.77 10.32 -11.27
C GLU A 194 -12.36 10.95 -11.32
N CYS A 195 -11.38 10.31 -10.75
CA CYS A 195 -10.03 10.86 -10.63
C CYS A 195 -8.99 10.17 -11.53
N ASN A 196 -9.15 8.90 -11.83
CA ASN A 196 -8.24 8.15 -12.69
C ASN A 196 -8.85 7.96 -14.05
N ARG A 197 -8.24 8.60 -15.05
CA ARG A 197 -8.65 8.50 -16.44
C ARG A 197 -7.47 8.11 -17.31
N ASN A 198 -7.05 6.86 -17.17
CA ASN A 198 -5.92 6.30 -17.91
C ASN A 198 -6.34 5.83 -19.32
N ALA A 199 -7.64 5.76 -19.59
CA ALA A 199 -8.17 5.43 -20.89
C ALA A 199 -8.60 6.67 -21.69
N THR A 200 -8.41 6.62 -22.99
CA THR A 200 -8.96 7.61 -23.91
C THR A 200 -10.15 6.97 -24.64
N TYR A 201 -11.31 7.54 -24.43
CA TYR A 201 -12.54 7.10 -25.10
C TYR A 201 -12.73 7.87 -26.40
N VAL A 202 -12.98 7.14 -27.45
CA VAL A 202 -13.25 7.72 -28.78
C VAL A 202 -14.67 7.41 -29.16
N ASN A 203 -15.44 8.45 -29.40
CA ASN A 203 -16.80 8.29 -29.94
C ASN A 203 -16.73 7.67 -31.34
N GLY A 204 -17.49 6.61 -31.54
CA GLY A 204 -17.76 6.09 -32.87
C GLY A 204 -18.82 6.91 -33.57
N TRP A 205 -20.04 6.38 -33.60
CA TRP A 205 -21.22 7.04 -34.24
C TRP A 205 -22.16 7.71 -33.24
N ASP A 206 -21.95 7.43 -31.92
CA ASP A 206 -22.80 7.90 -30.82
C ASP A 206 -22.08 8.93 -29.97
N SER A 207 -22.80 9.57 -29.05
CA SER A 207 -22.23 10.52 -28.09
C SER A 207 -21.76 9.78 -26.82
N LEU A 208 -20.62 10.17 -26.30
CA LEU A 208 -20.08 9.72 -25.02
C LEU A 208 -19.83 10.95 -24.12
N SER A 209 -20.32 10.89 -22.90
CA SER A 209 -20.05 11.90 -21.88
C SER A 209 -20.06 11.29 -20.49
N VAL A 210 -19.24 11.83 -19.59
CA VAL A 210 -19.32 11.51 -18.16
C VAL A 210 -20.44 12.33 -17.54
N VAL A 211 -21.32 11.66 -16.80
CA VAL A 211 -22.45 12.28 -16.11
C VAL A 211 -22.45 11.82 -14.65
N ASN A 212 -23.16 12.54 -13.79
CA ASN A 212 -23.37 12.11 -12.42
C ASN A 212 -24.10 10.76 -12.38
N ASN A 213 -23.69 9.88 -11.47
CA ASN A 213 -24.37 8.61 -11.27
C ASN A 213 -25.86 8.85 -10.94
N PRO A 214 -26.82 8.40 -11.79
CA PRO A 214 -28.24 8.66 -11.56
C PRO A 214 -28.85 7.83 -10.42
N ALA A 215 -28.17 6.78 -9.97
CA ALA A 215 -28.66 5.86 -8.94
C ALA A 215 -27.49 5.30 -8.10
N PRO A 216 -26.81 6.15 -7.30
CA PRO A 216 -25.72 5.68 -6.45
C PRO A 216 -26.22 4.68 -5.40
N ASN A 217 -25.48 3.63 -5.15
CA ASN A 217 -25.78 2.63 -4.14
C ASN A 217 -24.47 2.08 -3.54
N SER A 218 -24.54 1.07 -2.65
CA SER A 218 -23.37 0.52 -1.98
C SER A 218 -22.39 -0.24 -2.90
N VAL A 219 -22.75 -0.48 -4.14
CA VAL A 219 -21.90 -1.16 -5.13
C VAL A 219 -21.29 -0.15 -6.11
N ASN A 220 -22.02 0.93 -6.37
CA ASN A 220 -21.59 1.98 -7.28
C ASN A 220 -21.88 3.35 -6.61
N THR A 221 -20.90 3.97 -6.04
CA THR A 221 -20.94 5.27 -5.35
C THR A 221 -20.32 6.35 -6.21
#